data_3039c10854a699789535e3f3e3867e37
#
_entry.id   3039c10854a699789535e3f3e3867e37
#
_cell.length_a   1.000
_cell.length_b   1.000
_cell.length_c   1.000
_cell.angle_alpha   90.00
_cell.angle_beta   90.00
_cell.angle_gamma   90.00
#
_symmetry.space_group_name_H-M   'P 1'
#
loop_
_entity.id
_entity.type
_entity.pdbx_description
1 polymer ?
#
loop_
_entity_poly.entity_id
_entity_poly.type
_entity_poly.pdbx_seq_one_letter_code
_entity_poly.pdbx_strand_id
1 'polypeptide(L)'
;SEHLHRTAALWCSSPITRIDTLHSLDQWIPFAELKKEMPIYKIYFADDARTQLYLSSQNGEALQFSNRSERFWAWLGAIPHWVYFTWLRQDTVLWTKTVIWLTALGCLMVIAGIWVTVDVWRKTHRSRHPKFSPYRKRWYHWHYVSGIFFGIFVLTFTFSGMMSLADIPEWIHKPALKKGSATRTLHARAPQPEDYPLDYRRVIAAYPQACLLYTSPSPRDISGSR
;
A
#
# COMPACT_ATOMS: atom_id res chain seq x y z
N SER A 1 31.07 10.92 -2.40
CA SER A 1 30.19 11.93 -1.73
C SER A 1 29.62 12.94 -2.75
N GLU A 2 30.38 13.37 -3.75
CA GLU A 2 29.93 14.39 -4.72
C GLU A 2 28.70 13.94 -5.54
N HIS A 3 28.69 12.71 -6.02
CA HIS A 3 27.52 12.15 -6.73
C HIS A 3 26.26 12.18 -5.88
N LEU A 4 26.37 11.86 -4.60
CA LEU A 4 25.22 11.86 -3.68
C LEU A 4 24.61 13.28 -3.54
N HIS A 5 25.46 14.30 -3.41
CA HIS A 5 25.02 15.70 -3.35
C HIS A 5 24.36 16.16 -4.66
N ARG A 6 24.92 15.77 -5.80
CA ARG A 6 24.35 16.09 -7.13
C ARG A 6 22.98 15.43 -7.31
N THR A 7 22.86 14.14 -6.95
CA THR A 7 21.58 13.43 -7.04
C THR A 7 20.55 14.05 -6.10
N ALA A 8 20.93 14.36 -4.86
CA ALA A 8 20.02 14.98 -3.89
C ALA A 8 19.54 16.37 -4.36
N ALA A 9 20.40 17.16 -4.99
CA ALA A 9 20.05 18.48 -5.53
C ALA A 9 19.02 18.44 -6.65
N LEU A 10 18.87 17.30 -7.35
CA LEU A 10 17.79 17.11 -8.33
C LEU A 10 16.40 16.99 -7.68
N TRP A 11 16.35 16.56 -6.42
CA TRP A 11 15.10 16.33 -5.69
C TRP A 11 14.70 17.54 -4.83
N CYS A 12 15.67 18.23 -4.24
CA CYS A 12 15.42 19.38 -3.39
C CYS A 12 16.56 20.38 -3.53
N SER A 13 16.22 21.66 -3.76
CA SER A 13 17.17 22.75 -3.89
C SER A 13 17.71 23.27 -2.55
N SER A 14 17.10 22.86 -1.44
CA SER A 14 17.53 23.26 -0.10
C SER A 14 18.85 22.61 0.30
N PRO A 15 19.68 23.26 1.12
CA PRO A 15 20.94 22.71 1.54
C PRO A 15 20.74 21.43 2.38
N ILE A 16 21.69 20.51 2.25
CA ILE A 16 21.68 19.25 3.03
C ILE A 16 22.20 19.57 4.44
N THR A 17 21.40 19.21 5.44
CA THR A 17 21.77 19.39 6.85
C THR A 17 22.53 18.19 7.39
N ARG A 18 22.11 16.99 7.02
CA ARG A 18 22.64 15.74 7.54
C ARG A 18 22.44 14.59 6.56
N ILE A 19 23.37 13.65 6.56
CA ILE A 19 23.27 12.40 5.81
C ILE A 19 23.54 11.26 6.79
N ASP A 20 22.60 10.33 6.91
CA ASP A 20 22.74 9.12 7.70
C ASP A 20 22.86 7.92 6.77
N THR A 21 23.70 6.96 7.16
CA THR A 21 23.79 5.66 6.47
C THR A 21 23.00 4.63 7.27
N LEU A 22 21.94 4.12 6.67
CA LEU A 22 21.06 3.14 7.28
C LEU A 22 21.50 1.73 6.90
N HIS A 23 21.69 0.89 7.90
CA HIS A 23 21.97 -0.55 7.76
C HIS A 23 20.76 -1.41 8.12
N SER A 24 19.65 -0.79 8.50
CA SER A 24 18.37 -1.43 8.79
C SER A 24 17.22 -0.59 8.27
N LEU A 25 16.06 -1.23 8.05
CA LEU A 25 14.85 -0.54 7.58
C LEU A 25 14.36 0.47 8.62
N ASP A 26 13.94 1.63 8.11
CA ASP A 26 13.32 2.71 8.88
C ASP A 26 11.78 2.65 8.70
N GLN A 27 11.04 3.36 9.56
CA GLN A 27 9.57 3.40 9.52
C GLN A 27 9.02 3.94 8.19
N TRP A 28 9.80 4.74 7.48
CA TRP A 28 9.40 5.34 6.19
C TRP A 28 9.75 4.48 4.98
N ILE A 29 10.57 3.44 5.19
CA ILE A 29 10.96 2.44 4.20
C ILE A 29 10.84 1.03 4.81
N PRO A 30 9.63 0.60 5.27
CA PRO A 30 9.47 -0.63 6.04
C PRO A 30 9.44 -1.91 5.17
N PHE A 31 9.67 -1.80 3.88
CA PHE A 31 9.48 -2.88 2.91
C PHE A 31 10.67 -3.82 2.85
N ALA A 32 10.41 -5.12 3.00
CA ALA A 32 11.45 -6.16 3.00
C ALA A 32 12.31 -6.16 1.73
N GLU A 33 11.73 -5.80 0.59
CA GLU A 33 12.36 -5.73 -0.72
C GLU A 33 13.55 -4.74 -0.75
N LEU A 34 13.49 -3.70 0.09
CA LEU A 34 14.52 -2.67 0.16
C LEU A 34 15.77 -3.13 0.95
N LYS A 35 15.72 -4.30 1.59
CA LYS A 35 16.91 -4.87 2.26
C LYS A 35 18.07 -5.10 1.28
N LYS A 36 17.77 -5.40 0.02
CA LYS A 36 18.77 -5.57 -1.03
C LYS A 36 19.49 -4.28 -1.42
N GLU A 37 18.88 -3.12 -1.15
CA GLU A 37 19.42 -1.80 -1.45
C GLU A 37 20.31 -1.25 -0.33
N MET A 38 20.48 -2.02 0.77
CA MET A 38 21.32 -1.61 1.90
C MET A 38 22.81 -1.58 1.51
N PRO A 39 23.58 -0.64 2.09
CA PRO A 39 23.15 0.47 2.95
C PRO A 39 22.38 1.53 2.18
N ILE A 40 21.44 2.22 2.85
CA ILE A 40 20.61 3.28 2.26
C ILE A 40 21.05 4.62 2.86
N TYR A 41 21.22 5.64 2.01
CA TYR A 41 21.52 6.99 2.46
C TYR A 41 20.24 7.75 2.74
N LYS A 42 20.07 8.21 3.97
CA LYS A 42 18.98 9.09 4.40
C LYS A 42 19.49 10.52 4.49
N ILE A 43 18.97 11.37 3.64
CA ILE A 43 19.38 12.76 3.48
C ILE A 43 18.31 13.66 4.08
N TYR A 44 18.73 14.61 4.91
CA TYR A 44 17.87 15.61 5.53
C TYR A 44 18.17 16.98 4.92
N PHE A 45 17.13 17.69 4.51
CA PHE A 45 17.26 19.03 3.97
C PHE A 45 16.90 20.10 5.00
N ALA A 46 17.53 21.27 4.87
CA ALA A 46 17.32 22.46 5.72
C ALA A 46 16.14 23.30 5.17
N ASP A 47 15.00 22.67 4.99
CA ASP A 47 13.75 23.31 4.58
C ASP A 47 12.71 23.28 5.70
N ASP A 48 11.75 24.20 5.66
CA ASP A 48 10.66 24.28 6.65
C ASP A 48 9.78 23.03 6.65
N ALA A 49 9.69 22.35 5.50
CA ALA A 49 8.97 21.10 5.32
C ALA A 49 9.69 19.90 5.93
N ARG A 50 10.94 20.04 6.39
CA ARG A 50 11.79 18.96 6.92
C ARG A 50 11.80 17.75 5.98
N THR A 51 12.11 18.02 4.74
CA THR A 51 12.15 17.01 3.68
C THR A 51 13.23 15.97 3.94
N GLN A 52 12.91 14.73 3.66
CA GLN A 52 13.81 13.58 3.74
C GLN A 52 13.80 12.82 2.43
N LEU A 53 14.99 12.43 1.98
CA LEU A 53 15.20 11.64 0.78
C LEU A 53 16.01 10.38 1.14
N TYR A 54 15.56 9.24 0.67
CA TYR A 54 16.27 7.97 0.81
C TYR A 54 16.81 7.56 -0.55
N LEU A 55 18.13 7.34 -0.62
CA LEU A 55 18.82 6.91 -1.84
C LEU A 55 19.47 5.55 -1.64
N SER A 56 19.32 4.68 -2.64
CA SER A 56 20.07 3.43 -2.71
C SER A 56 21.56 3.73 -2.86
N SER A 57 22.39 3.02 -2.11
CA SER A 57 23.85 3.09 -2.28
C SER A 57 24.34 2.29 -3.49
N GLN A 58 23.50 1.40 -4.03
CA GLN A 58 23.85 0.51 -5.14
C GLN A 58 23.80 1.24 -6.48
N ASN A 59 22.75 2.00 -6.71
CA ASN A 59 22.48 2.62 -8.02
C ASN A 59 22.14 4.11 -7.93
N GLY A 60 22.03 4.69 -6.71
CA GLY A 60 21.65 6.09 -6.50
C GLY A 60 20.15 6.37 -6.76
N GLU A 61 19.32 5.35 -6.87
CA GLU A 61 17.88 5.48 -7.06
C GLU A 61 17.23 6.07 -5.82
N ALA A 62 16.25 6.97 -6.02
CA ALA A 62 15.44 7.51 -4.94
C ALA A 62 14.37 6.51 -4.54
N LEU A 63 14.51 5.95 -3.34
CA LEU A 63 13.62 4.94 -2.79
C LEU A 63 12.39 5.54 -2.11
N GLN A 64 12.57 6.69 -1.47
CA GLN A 64 11.51 7.41 -0.78
C GLN A 64 11.84 8.89 -0.69
N PHE A 65 10.85 9.72 -0.91
CA PHE A 65 10.89 11.16 -0.71
C PHE A 65 9.67 11.58 0.08
N SER A 66 9.84 12.33 1.16
CA SER A 66 8.72 12.73 2.01
C SER A 66 9.00 14.00 2.79
N ASN A 67 7.96 14.78 3.03
CA ASN A 67 7.98 15.94 3.90
C ASN A 67 7.33 15.64 5.28
N ARG A 68 7.41 16.58 6.20
CA ARG A 68 6.86 16.45 7.57
C ARG A 68 5.35 16.20 7.57
N SER A 69 4.61 16.90 6.70
CA SER A 69 3.14 16.77 6.62
C SER A 69 2.74 15.38 6.14
N GLU A 70 3.39 14.88 5.10
CA GLU A 70 3.14 13.53 4.59
C GLU A 70 3.41 12.45 5.64
N ARG A 71 4.52 12.58 6.38
CA ARG A 71 4.84 11.67 7.46
C ARG A 71 3.81 11.72 8.59
N PHE A 72 3.32 12.91 8.95
CA PHE A 72 2.26 13.07 9.95
C PHE A 72 0.96 12.35 9.51
N TRP A 73 0.51 12.60 8.29
CA TRP A 73 -0.70 11.97 7.77
C TRP A 73 -0.54 10.46 7.55
N ALA A 74 0.67 10.01 7.19
CA ALA A 74 0.97 8.59 7.11
C ALA A 74 0.86 7.90 8.48
N TRP A 75 1.31 8.55 9.57
CA TRP A 75 1.14 8.05 10.93
C TRP A 75 -0.32 7.97 11.36
N LEU A 76 -1.14 8.93 10.96
CA LEU A 76 -2.57 8.95 11.30
C LEU A 76 -3.39 7.98 10.44
N GLY A 77 -3.03 7.79 9.20
CA GLY A 77 -3.79 7.02 8.20
C GLY A 77 -3.12 5.72 7.76
N ALA A 78 -2.15 5.83 6.87
CA ALA A 78 -1.60 4.68 6.15
C ALA A 78 -0.94 3.64 7.06
N ILE A 79 -0.16 4.05 8.04
CA ILE A 79 0.57 3.14 8.93
C ILE A 79 -0.39 2.27 9.76
N PRO A 80 -1.38 2.83 10.50
CA PRO A 80 -2.32 1.99 11.24
C PRO A 80 -3.28 1.23 10.32
N HIS A 81 -3.72 1.82 9.19
CA HIS A 81 -4.64 1.15 8.27
C HIS A 81 -4.03 -0.09 7.63
N TRP A 82 -2.77 -0.02 7.20
CA TRP A 82 -2.05 -1.13 6.59
C TRP A 82 -1.20 -1.94 7.57
N VAL A 83 -1.19 -1.57 8.86
CA VAL A 83 -0.33 -2.19 9.88
C VAL A 83 1.15 -2.16 9.46
N TYR A 84 1.61 -1.04 8.91
CA TYR A 84 2.96 -0.85 8.36
C TYR A 84 3.98 -0.47 9.43
N PHE A 85 3.95 -1.15 10.57
CA PHE A 85 4.99 -1.03 11.56
C PHE A 85 6.26 -1.74 11.08
N THR A 86 7.41 -1.09 11.14
CA THR A 86 8.68 -1.61 10.59
C THR A 86 9.00 -3.00 11.10
N TRP A 87 8.88 -3.22 12.42
CA TRP A 87 9.18 -4.51 13.06
C TRP A 87 8.32 -5.67 12.50
N LEU A 88 7.14 -5.38 11.99
CA LEU A 88 6.25 -6.37 11.40
C LEU A 88 6.41 -6.42 9.86
N ARG A 89 6.42 -5.26 9.21
CA ARG A 89 6.40 -5.17 7.73
C ARG A 89 7.73 -5.60 7.08
N GLN A 90 8.84 -5.54 7.82
CA GLN A 90 10.14 -6.03 7.36
C GLN A 90 10.17 -7.56 7.13
N ASP A 91 9.18 -8.29 7.63
CA ASP A 91 8.90 -9.70 7.30
C ASP A 91 7.55 -9.76 6.59
N THR A 92 7.59 -9.89 5.26
CA THR A 92 6.39 -9.90 4.41
C THR A 92 5.45 -11.05 4.77
N VAL A 93 5.98 -12.23 5.10
CA VAL A 93 5.17 -13.41 5.43
C VAL A 93 4.46 -13.23 6.76
N LEU A 94 5.19 -12.76 7.77
CA LEU A 94 4.62 -12.51 9.10
C LEU A 94 3.57 -11.40 9.03
N TRP A 95 3.85 -10.32 8.33
CA TRP A 95 2.91 -9.22 8.11
C TRP A 95 1.63 -9.70 7.43
N THR A 96 1.75 -10.41 6.31
CA THR A 96 0.58 -10.92 5.55
C THR A 96 -0.29 -11.81 6.42
N LYS A 97 0.30 -12.78 7.13
CA LYS A 97 -0.44 -13.65 8.06
C LYS A 97 -1.15 -12.87 9.16
N THR A 98 -0.46 -11.89 9.76
CA THR A 98 -1.02 -11.07 10.83
C THR A 98 -2.22 -10.26 10.32
N VAL A 99 -2.12 -9.63 9.17
CA VAL A 99 -3.22 -8.86 8.58
C VAL A 99 -4.40 -9.76 8.22
N ILE A 100 -4.16 -10.94 7.62
CA ILE A 100 -5.22 -11.91 7.31
C ILE A 100 -5.97 -12.33 8.57
N TRP A 101 -5.28 -12.69 9.66
CA TRP A 101 -5.92 -13.09 10.90
C TRP A 101 -6.68 -11.95 11.57
N LEU A 102 -6.14 -10.74 11.59
CA LEU A 102 -6.83 -9.57 12.13
C LEU A 102 -8.11 -9.25 11.34
N THR A 103 -8.03 -9.30 10.02
CA THR A 103 -9.21 -9.05 9.16
C THR A 103 -10.23 -10.16 9.24
N ALA A 104 -9.82 -11.43 9.36
CA ALA A 104 -10.72 -12.56 9.60
C ALA A 104 -11.48 -12.39 10.92
N LEU A 105 -10.78 -12.04 12.01
CA LEU A 105 -11.41 -11.73 13.29
C LEU A 105 -12.37 -10.54 13.16
N GLY A 106 -11.99 -9.50 12.44
CA GLY A 106 -12.85 -8.35 12.13
C GLY A 106 -14.14 -8.78 11.41
N CYS A 107 -14.04 -9.62 10.39
CA CYS A 107 -15.21 -10.16 9.69
C CYS A 107 -16.14 -10.93 10.64
N LEU A 108 -15.60 -11.79 11.51
CA LEU A 108 -16.39 -12.52 12.51
C LEU A 108 -17.11 -11.58 13.47
N MET A 109 -16.42 -10.53 13.94
CA MET A 109 -17.03 -9.51 14.80
C MET A 109 -18.15 -8.76 14.12
N VAL A 110 -18.00 -8.39 12.85
CA VAL A 110 -19.05 -7.70 12.10
C VAL A 110 -20.24 -8.62 11.85
N ILE A 111 -20.01 -9.88 11.48
CA ILE A 111 -21.08 -10.88 11.31
C ILE A 111 -21.87 -11.04 12.61
N ALA A 112 -21.18 -11.21 13.76
CA ALA A 112 -21.82 -11.28 15.07
C ALA A 112 -22.61 -10.00 15.39
N GLY A 113 -22.06 -8.82 15.07
CA GLY A 113 -22.75 -7.54 15.24
C GLY A 113 -24.01 -7.42 14.40
N ILE A 114 -23.98 -7.84 13.14
CA ILE A 114 -25.16 -7.89 12.27
C ILE A 114 -26.20 -8.86 12.85
N TRP A 115 -25.77 -10.04 13.28
CA TRP A 115 -26.68 -11.02 13.91
C TRP A 115 -27.40 -10.44 15.12
N VAL A 116 -26.66 -9.85 16.07
CA VAL A 116 -27.22 -9.20 17.26
C VAL A 116 -28.18 -8.06 16.85
N THR A 117 -27.82 -7.27 15.86
CA THR A 117 -28.64 -6.18 15.35
C THR A 117 -30.00 -6.70 14.83
N VAL A 118 -29.99 -7.78 14.04
CA VAL A 118 -31.21 -8.41 13.52
C VAL A 118 -32.07 -8.98 14.64
N ASP A 119 -31.47 -9.65 15.62
CA ASP A 119 -32.20 -10.20 16.78
C ASP A 119 -32.85 -9.10 17.63
N VAL A 120 -32.11 -8.04 17.93
CA VAL A 120 -32.62 -6.87 18.66
C VAL A 120 -33.71 -6.18 17.86
N TRP A 121 -33.55 -6.00 16.56
CA TRP A 121 -34.56 -5.40 15.68
C TRP A 121 -35.86 -6.23 15.70
N ARG A 122 -35.77 -7.56 15.54
CA ARG A 122 -36.93 -8.46 15.59
C ARG A 122 -37.66 -8.37 16.93
N LYS A 123 -36.94 -8.37 18.05
CA LYS A 123 -37.52 -8.27 19.40
C LYS A 123 -38.21 -6.93 19.62
N THR A 124 -37.61 -5.84 19.15
CA THR A 124 -38.13 -4.48 19.31
C THR A 124 -39.40 -4.26 18.48
N HIS A 125 -39.46 -4.78 17.24
CA HIS A 125 -40.63 -4.67 16.38
C HIS A 125 -41.79 -5.57 16.82
N ARG A 126 -41.53 -6.61 17.59
CA ARG A 126 -42.55 -7.48 18.19
C ARG A 126 -43.17 -6.88 19.44
N SER A 127 -42.62 -5.79 19.97
CA SER A 127 -43.13 -5.12 21.17
C SER A 127 -44.38 -4.29 20.87
N ARG A 128 -45.25 -4.10 21.89
CA ARG A 128 -46.43 -3.24 21.83
C ARG A 128 -46.17 -1.80 21.42
N HIS A 129 -44.91 -1.32 21.66
CA HIS A 129 -44.48 0.02 21.31
C HIS A 129 -43.14 -0.09 20.53
N PRO A 130 -43.19 -0.30 19.22
CA PRO A 130 -42.00 -0.46 18.43
C PRO A 130 -41.18 0.85 18.42
N LYS A 131 -39.89 0.73 18.78
CA LYS A 131 -38.94 1.84 18.75
C LYS A 131 -37.85 1.49 17.74
N PHE A 132 -37.36 2.49 17.02
CA PHE A 132 -36.26 2.31 16.06
C PHE A 132 -34.99 1.79 16.76
N SER A 133 -34.67 2.29 17.98
CA SER A 133 -33.56 1.81 18.78
C SER A 133 -33.99 1.58 20.21
N PRO A 134 -33.68 0.41 20.82
CA PRO A 134 -33.97 0.13 22.23
C PRO A 134 -33.02 0.81 23.19
N TYR A 135 -31.91 1.35 22.70
CA TYR A 135 -30.83 1.87 23.54
C TYR A 135 -31.07 3.31 23.97
N ARG A 136 -31.06 3.55 25.30
CA ARG A 136 -31.20 4.88 25.90
C ARG A 136 -29.88 5.66 25.94
N LYS A 137 -28.73 4.94 26.09
CA LYS A 137 -27.41 5.57 26.13
C LYS A 137 -26.99 5.98 24.72
N ARG A 138 -26.56 7.24 24.59
CA ARG A 138 -26.25 7.88 23.29
C ARG A 138 -25.25 7.09 22.45
N TRP A 139 -24.17 6.58 23.07
CA TRP A 139 -23.13 5.79 22.36
C TRP A 139 -23.67 4.49 21.77
N TYR A 140 -24.46 3.72 22.57
CA TYR A 140 -25.07 2.48 22.09
C TYR A 140 -26.12 2.73 21.00
N HIS A 141 -26.87 3.83 21.11
CA HIS A 141 -27.83 4.22 20.10
C HIS A 141 -27.14 4.52 18.76
N TRP A 142 -26.10 5.37 18.76
CA TRP A 142 -25.38 5.70 17.55
C TRP A 142 -24.61 4.52 16.97
N HIS A 143 -24.01 3.66 17.81
CA HIS A 143 -23.38 2.44 17.34
C HIS A 143 -24.37 1.49 16.65
N TYR A 144 -25.55 1.31 17.21
CA TYR A 144 -26.63 0.49 16.65
C TYR A 144 -27.10 1.07 15.29
N VAL A 145 -27.41 2.37 15.23
CA VAL A 145 -27.88 3.05 14.02
C VAL A 145 -26.82 2.98 12.93
N SER A 146 -25.59 3.35 13.23
CA SER A 146 -24.51 3.29 12.23
C SER A 146 -24.22 1.85 11.79
N GLY A 147 -24.31 0.88 12.70
CA GLY A 147 -24.17 -0.54 12.38
C GLY A 147 -25.23 -1.06 11.40
N ILE A 148 -26.48 -0.59 11.48
CA ILE A 148 -27.52 -0.93 10.51
C ILE A 148 -27.17 -0.38 9.12
N PHE A 149 -26.74 0.89 9.02
CA PHE A 149 -26.46 1.51 7.73
C PHE A 149 -25.15 1.06 7.10
N PHE A 150 -24.11 0.92 7.90
CA PHE A 150 -22.75 0.67 7.40
C PHE A 150 -22.22 -0.75 7.61
N GLY A 151 -22.89 -1.58 8.40
CA GLY A 151 -22.40 -2.92 8.75
C GLY A 151 -22.09 -3.80 7.54
N ILE A 152 -22.97 -3.77 6.52
CA ILE A 152 -22.75 -4.55 5.29
C ILE A 152 -21.52 -4.04 4.50
N PHE A 153 -21.33 -2.73 4.44
CA PHE A 153 -20.18 -2.13 3.77
C PHE A 153 -18.89 -2.46 4.49
N VAL A 154 -18.88 -2.36 5.83
CA VAL A 154 -17.71 -2.74 6.64
C VAL A 154 -17.36 -4.21 6.42
N LEU A 155 -18.37 -5.10 6.40
CA LEU A 155 -18.14 -6.52 6.14
C LEU A 155 -17.53 -6.75 4.75
N THR A 156 -18.12 -6.16 3.71
CA THR A 156 -17.66 -6.37 2.34
C THR A 156 -16.27 -5.80 2.10
N PHE A 157 -15.95 -4.62 2.63
CA PHE A 157 -14.62 -4.03 2.52
C PHE A 157 -13.57 -4.82 3.29
N THR A 158 -13.87 -5.23 4.53
CA THR A 158 -12.95 -6.02 5.35
C THR A 158 -12.70 -7.39 4.71
N PHE A 159 -13.75 -8.05 4.23
CA PHE A 159 -13.65 -9.34 3.54
C PHE A 159 -12.86 -9.23 2.24
N SER A 160 -13.16 -8.23 1.41
CA SER A 160 -12.43 -7.96 0.16
C SER A 160 -10.95 -7.66 0.42
N GLY A 161 -10.65 -6.86 1.45
CA GLY A 161 -9.27 -6.59 1.87
C GLY A 161 -8.52 -7.86 2.31
N MET A 162 -9.20 -8.75 3.04
CA MET A 162 -8.64 -10.05 3.41
C MET A 162 -8.35 -10.90 2.19
N MET A 163 -9.30 -10.98 1.25
CA MET A 163 -9.16 -11.79 0.03
C MET A 163 -8.05 -11.26 -0.90
N SER A 164 -7.75 -9.97 -0.88
CA SER A 164 -6.68 -9.39 -1.69
C SER A 164 -5.27 -9.81 -1.23
N LEU A 165 -5.14 -10.22 0.03
CA LEU A 165 -3.88 -10.67 0.63
C LEU A 165 -3.80 -12.20 0.78
N ALA A 166 -4.96 -12.86 0.85
CA ALA A 166 -5.01 -14.32 0.94
C ALA A 166 -4.72 -14.93 -0.43
N ASP A 167 -3.88 -15.96 -0.46
CA ASP A 167 -3.76 -16.83 -1.61
C ASP A 167 -5.11 -17.51 -1.81
N ILE A 168 -5.88 -17.05 -2.79
CA ILE A 168 -7.18 -17.62 -3.09
C ILE A 168 -6.95 -19.06 -3.58
N PRO A 169 -7.54 -20.07 -2.92
CA PRO A 169 -7.34 -21.45 -3.31
C PRO A 169 -7.67 -21.69 -4.80
N GLU A 170 -6.84 -22.42 -5.50
CA GLU A 170 -6.98 -22.67 -6.94
C GLU A 170 -8.37 -23.20 -7.35
N TRP A 171 -9.07 -23.90 -6.46
CA TRP A 171 -10.42 -24.40 -6.73
C TRP A 171 -11.48 -23.32 -6.87
N ILE A 172 -11.23 -22.11 -6.31
CA ILE A 172 -12.10 -20.93 -6.50
C ILE A 172 -11.82 -20.27 -7.85
N HIS A 173 -10.56 -20.28 -8.32
CA HIS A 173 -10.18 -19.66 -9.60
C HIS A 173 -10.47 -20.58 -10.81
N LYS A 174 -10.33 -21.88 -10.65
CA LYS A 174 -10.46 -22.85 -11.76
C LYS A 174 -11.80 -22.83 -12.50
N PRO A 175 -12.96 -22.51 -11.89
CA PRO A 175 -14.21 -22.42 -12.64
C PRO A 175 -14.33 -21.17 -13.51
N ALA A 176 -13.66 -20.06 -13.14
CA ALA A 176 -13.76 -18.79 -13.85
C ALA A 176 -12.81 -18.69 -15.05
N LEU A 177 -11.70 -19.40 -14.99
CA LEU A 177 -10.73 -19.51 -16.08
C LEU A 177 -11.06 -20.74 -16.93
N LYS A 178 -12.11 -20.66 -17.76
CA LYS A 178 -12.29 -21.61 -18.86
C LYS A 178 -10.95 -21.74 -19.61
N LYS A 179 -10.47 -22.98 -19.75
CA LYS A 179 -9.37 -23.38 -20.63
C LYS A 179 -9.46 -22.65 -21.97
N GLY A 180 -8.71 -21.59 -22.12
CA GLY A 180 -8.66 -20.77 -23.33
C GLY A 180 -7.61 -19.67 -23.24
N SER A 181 -7.24 -19.27 -22.03
CA SER A 181 -6.02 -18.52 -21.80
C SER A 181 -4.87 -19.52 -21.83
N ALA A 182 -4.45 -19.93 -23.03
CA ALA A 182 -3.10 -20.40 -23.20
C ALA A 182 -2.23 -19.36 -22.51
N THR A 183 -1.60 -19.72 -21.40
CA THR A 183 -0.47 -18.99 -20.87
C THR A 183 0.52 -19.00 -22.04
N ARG A 184 0.43 -17.99 -22.88
CA ARG A 184 1.48 -17.68 -23.83
C ARG A 184 2.66 -17.36 -22.94
N THR A 185 3.40 -18.38 -22.57
CA THR A 185 4.77 -18.18 -22.14
C THR A 185 5.41 -17.47 -23.29
N LEU A 186 5.48 -16.15 -23.17
CA LEU A 186 6.32 -15.35 -24.04
C LEU A 186 7.73 -15.83 -23.74
N HIS A 187 8.17 -16.85 -24.46
CA HIS A 187 9.58 -17.20 -24.58
C HIS A 187 10.26 -16.10 -25.42
N ALA A 188 10.12 -14.86 -24.91
CA ALA A 188 10.91 -13.78 -25.44
C ALA A 188 12.34 -14.03 -24.96
N ARG A 189 13.25 -14.18 -25.90
CA ARG A 189 14.67 -14.03 -25.62
C ARG A 189 14.87 -12.77 -24.78
N ALA A 190 15.70 -12.85 -23.75
CA ALA A 190 16.06 -11.66 -23.00
C ALA A 190 16.55 -10.58 -23.99
N PRO A 191 16.02 -9.33 -23.90
CA PRO A 191 16.42 -8.26 -24.81
C PRO A 191 17.95 -8.13 -24.77
N GLN A 192 18.57 -8.12 -25.95
CA GLN A 192 20.00 -7.88 -26.10
C GLN A 192 20.24 -6.43 -26.52
N PRO A 193 21.39 -5.83 -26.18
CA PRO A 193 21.69 -4.45 -26.62
C PRO A 193 21.55 -4.25 -28.13
N GLU A 194 21.80 -5.30 -28.92
CA GLU A 194 21.70 -5.30 -30.38
C GLU A 194 20.25 -5.17 -30.89
N ASP A 195 19.28 -5.53 -30.05
CA ASP A 195 17.86 -5.43 -30.41
C ASP A 195 17.37 -3.96 -30.37
N TYR A 196 18.20 -3.05 -29.85
CA TYR A 196 17.92 -1.62 -29.73
C TYR A 196 18.84 -0.78 -30.63
N PRO A 197 18.48 -0.55 -31.91
CA PRO A 197 19.32 0.14 -32.86
C PRO A 197 19.47 1.64 -32.55
N LEU A 198 18.62 2.20 -31.66
CA LEU A 198 18.66 3.58 -31.24
C LEU A 198 19.51 3.75 -29.97
N ASP A 199 20.60 4.50 -30.08
CA ASP A 199 21.34 4.94 -28.91
C ASP A 199 20.45 5.87 -28.06
N TYR A 200 20.08 5.38 -26.88
CA TYR A 200 19.24 6.12 -25.91
C TYR A 200 19.80 7.50 -25.56
N ARG A 201 21.15 7.66 -25.62
CA ARG A 201 21.82 8.96 -25.38
C ARG A 201 21.46 10.00 -26.43
N ARG A 202 21.31 9.57 -27.68
CA ARG A 202 20.85 10.44 -28.78
C ARG A 202 19.40 10.84 -28.61
N VAL A 203 18.56 9.90 -28.14
CA VAL A 203 17.14 10.17 -27.86
C VAL A 203 17.02 11.17 -26.72
N ILE A 204 17.74 10.97 -25.61
CA ILE A 204 17.73 11.90 -24.46
C ILE A 204 18.25 13.29 -24.90
N ALA A 205 19.29 13.35 -25.71
CA ALA A 205 19.82 14.62 -26.21
C ALA A 205 18.83 15.36 -27.14
N ALA A 206 18.05 14.61 -27.93
CA ALA A 206 17.05 15.19 -28.85
C ALA A 206 15.78 15.67 -28.10
N TYR A 207 15.49 15.11 -26.93
CA TYR A 207 14.29 15.42 -26.14
C TYR A 207 14.64 15.75 -24.68
N PRO A 208 15.34 16.86 -24.41
CA PRO A 208 15.80 17.21 -23.06
C PRO A 208 14.65 17.46 -22.05
N GLN A 209 13.44 17.69 -22.57
CA GLN A 209 12.22 17.88 -21.78
C GLN A 209 11.48 16.56 -21.48
N ALA A 210 11.90 15.45 -22.08
CA ALA A 210 11.25 14.17 -21.89
C ALA A 210 11.67 13.56 -20.55
N CYS A 211 10.70 13.39 -19.65
CA CYS A 211 10.88 12.61 -18.43
C CYS A 211 10.76 11.13 -18.77
N LEU A 212 11.89 10.43 -18.88
CA LEU A 212 11.95 8.97 -19.14
C LEU A 212 11.63 8.13 -17.89
N LEU A 213 10.75 8.61 -17.01
CA LEU A 213 10.42 7.96 -15.75
C LEU A 213 9.65 6.64 -15.92
N TYR A 214 9.17 6.32 -17.13
CA TYR A 214 8.40 5.11 -17.41
C TYR A 214 9.03 4.28 -18.53
N THR A 215 10.00 3.46 -18.17
CA THR A 215 10.58 2.47 -19.09
C THR A 215 9.81 1.14 -19.10
N SER A 216 8.92 0.93 -18.14
CA SER A 216 8.03 -0.23 -18.08
C SER A 216 6.63 0.22 -17.63
N PRO A 217 5.57 -0.22 -18.29
CA PRO A 217 4.22 0.06 -17.81
C PRO A 217 4.06 -0.53 -16.40
N SER A 218 3.62 0.30 -15.48
CA SER A 218 3.24 -0.15 -14.13
C SER A 218 2.12 -1.21 -14.23
N PRO A 219 2.05 -2.19 -13.32
CA PRO A 219 0.89 -3.08 -13.26
C PRO A 219 -0.46 -2.36 -13.20
N ARG A 220 -0.48 -1.10 -12.76
CA ARG A 220 -1.68 -0.25 -12.79
C ARG A 220 -2.02 0.25 -14.18
N ASP A 221 -1.03 0.45 -15.05
CA ASP A 221 -1.24 0.96 -16.42
C ASP A 221 -1.76 -0.14 -17.34
N ILE A 222 -1.49 -1.41 -17.01
CA ILE A 222 -1.98 -2.57 -17.77
C ILE A 222 -3.46 -2.84 -17.51
N SER A 223 -4.00 -2.43 -16.36
CA SER A 223 -5.41 -2.64 -16.00
C SER A 223 -6.38 -1.65 -16.64
N GLY A 224 -5.90 -0.58 -17.29
CA GLY A 224 -6.69 0.47 -17.91
C GLY A 224 -6.96 0.31 -19.42
N SER A 225 -6.39 -0.70 -20.07
CA SER A 225 -6.56 -0.95 -21.51
C SER A 225 -7.49 -2.16 -21.76
N ARG A 226 -8.78 -1.95 -21.50
CA ARG A 226 -9.88 -2.74 -22.09
C ARG A 226 -11.06 -1.83 -22.39
#